data_0e3c7aee32ed6715ab9361139ef69ee1
#
_entry.id   0e3c7aee32ed6715ab9361139ef69ee1
#
_cell.length_a   1.000
_cell.length_b   1.000
_cell.length_c   1.000
_cell.angle_alpha   90.00
_cell.angle_beta   90.00
_cell.angle_gamma   90.00
#
_symmetry.space_group_name_H-M   'P 1'
#
loop_
_entity.id
_entity.type
_entity.pdbx_description
1 polymer ?
#
loop_
_entity_poly.entity_id
_entity_poly.type
_entity_poly.pdbx_seq_one_letter_code
_entity_poly.pdbx_strand_id
1 'polypeptide(L)'
;SMSDTVSGIQRAANEVSNGAEQVAASSSDLAQGATDQAAVVEELTATLASVADQVAENAEHAKEISQKVDGLGTEIMDSNGQMHEMVTSMNEINEASQEIGKIIATINEIASQTNLLALNASIEAARAGEAGKGFAVVADQVTVLAEQSANAAKESAGLIESSVKAVEKGMVIAGKTASQLEEVAGNSKTITDEVNGIAETLETQTDAIKQINNGVEQINDVVQTNSASSQECAAASQEMSSEAESLNELISHLRVAEQ
;
A
#
# COMPACT_ATOMS: atom_id res chain seq x y z
N SER A 1 53.47 -55.74 46.41
CA SER A 1 54.81 -55.27 46.86
C SER A 1 54.98 -53.75 46.62
N MET A 2 55.97 -53.13 47.23
CA MET A 2 56.27 -51.71 47.01
C MET A 2 56.43 -51.41 45.48
N SER A 3 57.08 -52.29 44.74
CA SER A 3 57.25 -52.21 43.26
C SER A 3 55.91 -52.17 42.50
N ASP A 4 54.87 -52.93 42.90
CA ASP A 4 53.56 -52.92 42.28
C ASP A 4 52.82 -51.61 42.52
N THR A 5 52.97 -51.04 43.76
CA THR A 5 52.39 -49.73 44.11
C THR A 5 53.04 -48.62 43.32
N VAL A 6 54.39 -48.60 43.21
CA VAL A 6 55.14 -47.62 42.43
C VAL A 6 54.78 -47.67 40.97
N SER A 7 54.65 -48.88 40.38
CA SER A 7 54.22 -49.03 38.97
C SER A 7 52.76 -48.60 38.74
N GLY A 8 51.90 -48.78 39.78
CA GLY A 8 50.51 -48.28 39.76
C GLY A 8 50.42 -46.76 39.74
N ILE A 9 51.22 -46.10 40.60
CA ILE A 9 51.22 -44.61 40.65
C ILE A 9 51.82 -44.06 39.37
N GLN A 10 52.85 -44.66 38.81
CA GLN A 10 53.42 -44.20 37.50
C GLN A 10 52.42 -44.28 36.38
N ARG A 11 51.60 -45.36 36.34
CA ARG A 11 50.52 -45.48 35.36
C ARG A 11 49.47 -44.39 35.51
N ALA A 12 49.04 -44.18 36.79
CA ALA A 12 48.05 -43.14 37.08
C ALA A 12 48.58 -41.74 36.72
N ALA A 13 49.86 -41.40 37.04
CA ALA A 13 50.47 -40.14 36.64
C ALA A 13 50.49 -39.93 35.14
N ASN A 14 50.85 -41.00 34.37
CA ASN A 14 50.79 -40.89 32.88
C ASN A 14 49.37 -40.71 32.36
N GLU A 15 48.38 -41.37 32.95
CA GLU A 15 46.96 -41.18 32.57
C GLU A 15 46.48 -39.76 32.89
N VAL A 16 46.91 -39.19 34.02
CA VAL A 16 46.59 -37.78 34.37
C VAL A 16 47.26 -36.81 33.41
N SER A 17 48.56 -37.03 33.06
CA SER A 17 49.24 -36.19 32.09
C SER A 17 48.59 -36.20 30.72
N ASN A 18 48.25 -37.39 30.19
CA ASN A 18 47.56 -37.52 28.89
C ASN A 18 46.16 -36.91 28.96
N GLY A 19 45.42 -37.08 30.04
CA GLY A 19 44.13 -36.46 30.24
C GLY A 19 44.21 -34.92 30.30
N ALA A 20 45.23 -34.39 30.97
CA ALA A 20 45.48 -32.96 31.03
C ALA A 20 45.81 -32.39 29.66
N GLU A 21 46.64 -33.03 28.85
CA GLU A 21 46.93 -32.61 27.47
C GLU A 21 45.67 -32.56 26.61
N GLN A 22 44.79 -33.55 26.75
CA GLN A 22 43.52 -33.61 26.01
C GLN A 22 42.55 -32.49 26.45
N VAL A 23 42.45 -32.19 27.76
CA VAL A 23 41.68 -31.08 28.27
C VAL A 23 42.24 -29.74 27.78
N ALA A 24 43.55 -29.55 27.78
CA ALA A 24 44.19 -28.32 27.28
C ALA A 24 43.87 -28.11 25.78
N ALA A 25 43.96 -29.13 24.96
CA ALA A 25 43.62 -29.09 23.55
C ALA A 25 42.11 -28.71 23.35
N SER A 26 41.21 -29.40 24.07
CA SER A 26 39.77 -29.09 24.00
C SER A 26 39.44 -27.67 24.48
N SER A 27 40.17 -27.16 25.46
CA SER A 27 40.04 -25.77 25.94
C SER A 27 40.48 -24.77 24.89
N SER A 28 41.56 -25.06 24.17
CA SER A 28 42.00 -24.22 23.04
C SER A 28 40.95 -24.17 21.92
N ASP A 29 40.36 -25.29 21.57
CA ASP A 29 39.29 -25.37 20.57
C ASP A 29 38.05 -24.59 21.03
N LEU A 30 37.70 -24.66 22.32
CA LEU A 30 36.58 -23.92 22.89
C LEU A 30 36.84 -22.40 22.89
N ALA A 31 38.08 -21.98 23.18
CA ALA A 31 38.47 -20.54 23.11
C ALA A 31 38.37 -20.02 21.67
N GLN A 32 38.79 -20.80 20.69
CA GLN A 32 38.65 -20.45 19.29
C GLN A 32 37.17 -20.36 18.89
N GLY A 33 36.36 -21.36 19.30
CA GLY A 33 34.92 -21.36 19.04
C GLY A 33 34.20 -20.16 19.67
N ALA A 34 34.62 -19.74 20.88
CA ALA A 34 34.10 -18.53 21.52
C ALA A 34 34.46 -17.26 20.74
N THR A 35 35.68 -17.19 20.16
CA THR A 35 36.10 -16.08 19.31
C THR A 35 35.26 -15.99 18.02
N ASP A 36 35.03 -17.13 17.39
CA ASP A 36 34.22 -17.22 16.17
C ASP A 36 32.73 -16.84 16.47
N GLN A 37 32.22 -17.29 17.62
CA GLN A 37 30.89 -16.91 18.09
C GLN A 37 30.76 -15.41 18.37
N ALA A 38 31.78 -14.76 18.94
CA ALA A 38 31.80 -13.33 19.18
C ALA A 38 31.65 -12.53 17.86
N ALA A 39 32.33 -12.95 16.79
CA ALA A 39 32.22 -12.34 15.48
C ALA A 39 30.79 -12.46 14.89
N VAL A 40 30.16 -13.64 15.06
CA VAL A 40 28.77 -13.86 14.65
C VAL A 40 27.78 -13.00 15.44
N VAL A 41 28.01 -12.84 16.74
CA VAL A 41 27.20 -11.96 17.60
C VAL A 41 27.28 -10.49 17.19
N GLU A 42 28.48 -10.03 16.81
CA GLU A 42 28.65 -8.67 16.26
C GLU A 42 27.88 -8.47 14.96
N GLU A 43 27.97 -9.42 14.02
CA GLU A 43 27.22 -9.38 12.76
C GLU A 43 25.72 -9.43 12.98
N LEU A 44 25.25 -10.27 13.92
CA LEU A 44 23.84 -10.38 14.29
C LEU A 44 23.32 -9.06 14.89
N THR A 45 24.10 -8.42 15.75
CA THR A 45 23.75 -7.12 16.34
C THR A 45 23.61 -6.04 15.27
N ALA A 46 24.55 -5.97 14.32
CA ALA A 46 24.48 -5.04 13.20
C ALA A 46 23.25 -5.29 12.30
N THR A 47 22.94 -6.57 12.05
CA THR A 47 21.76 -6.96 11.28
C THR A 47 20.47 -6.56 11.99
N LEU A 48 20.38 -6.80 13.30
CA LEU A 48 19.21 -6.41 14.10
C LEU A 48 19.00 -4.91 14.12
N ALA A 49 20.05 -4.12 14.22
CA ALA A 49 19.97 -2.66 14.11
C ALA A 49 19.39 -2.23 12.76
N SER A 50 19.86 -2.82 11.66
CA SER A 50 19.33 -2.54 10.33
C SER A 50 17.85 -2.95 10.17
N VAL A 51 17.45 -4.07 10.74
CA VAL A 51 16.04 -4.50 10.73
C VAL A 51 15.16 -3.57 11.57
N ALA A 52 15.67 -3.11 12.72
CA ALA A 52 14.96 -2.14 13.56
C ALA A 52 14.71 -0.81 12.82
N ASP A 53 15.73 -0.32 12.11
CA ASP A 53 15.60 0.89 11.30
C ASP A 53 14.57 0.71 10.16
N GLN A 54 14.57 -0.43 9.48
CA GLN A 54 13.59 -0.74 8.44
C GLN A 54 12.15 -0.82 8.99
N VAL A 55 11.96 -1.39 10.17
CA VAL A 55 10.65 -1.45 10.83
C VAL A 55 10.17 -0.05 11.19
N ALA A 56 11.06 0.82 11.68
CA ALA A 56 10.74 2.21 12.00
C ALA A 56 10.37 3.01 10.72
N GLU A 57 11.11 2.84 9.63
CA GLU A 57 10.82 3.45 8.33
C GLU A 57 9.47 2.99 7.78
N ASN A 58 9.18 1.68 7.85
CA ASN A 58 7.90 1.14 7.43
C ASN A 58 6.73 1.68 8.26
N ALA A 59 6.93 1.93 9.56
CA ALA A 59 5.91 2.53 10.42
C ALA A 59 5.60 3.98 10.00
N GLU A 60 6.61 4.77 9.65
CA GLU A 60 6.40 6.13 9.14
C GLU A 60 5.72 6.10 7.76
N HIS A 61 6.10 5.19 6.87
CA HIS A 61 5.43 5.00 5.58
C HIS A 61 3.95 4.59 5.74
N ALA A 62 3.64 3.68 6.65
CA ALA A 62 2.25 3.32 6.95
C ALA A 62 1.43 4.53 7.38
N LYS A 63 1.98 5.37 8.26
CA LYS A 63 1.35 6.61 8.70
C LYS A 63 1.14 7.61 7.56
N GLU A 64 2.14 7.80 6.68
CA GLU A 64 2.01 8.65 5.50
C GLU A 64 0.91 8.16 4.55
N ILE A 65 0.85 6.84 4.31
CA ILE A 65 -0.19 6.24 3.47
C ILE A 65 -1.56 6.49 4.08
N SER A 66 -1.73 6.28 5.39
CA SER A 66 -2.99 6.55 6.09
C SER A 66 -3.45 8.00 5.87
N GLN A 67 -2.55 8.97 6.04
CA GLN A 67 -2.87 10.39 5.82
C GLN A 67 -3.26 10.70 4.37
N LYS A 68 -2.57 10.09 3.39
CA LYS A 68 -2.89 10.27 1.96
C LYS A 68 -4.25 9.67 1.61
N VAL A 69 -4.58 8.52 2.19
CA VAL A 69 -5.88 7.86 1.96
C VAL A 69 -7.02 8.64 2.60
N ASP A 70 -6.82 9.22 3.78
CA ASP A 70 -7.81 10.10 4.41
C ASP A 70 -8.06 11.37 3.56
N GLY A 71 -7.00 11.98 3.02
CA GLY A 71 -7.11 13.09 2.08
C GLY A 71 -7.87 12.70 0.82
N LEU A 72 -7.56 11.54 0.24
CA LEU A 72 -8.25 11.00 -0.92
C LEU A 72 -9.75 10.77 -0.64
N GLY A 73 -10.09 10.27 0.55
CA GLY A 73 -11.48 10.13 0.98
C GLY A 73 -12.26 11.44 0.93
N THR A 74 -11.65 12.54 1.38
CA THR A 74 -12.23 13.88 1.33
C THR A 74 -12.43 14.36 -0.11
N GLU A 75 -11.43 14.20 -0.99
CA GLU A 75 -11.52 14.58 -2.40
C GLU A 75 -12.59 13.78 -3.15
N ILE A 76 -12.78 12.51 -2.82
CA ILE A 76 -13.84 11.67 -3.39
C ILE A 76 -15.23 12.17 -2.96
N MET A 77 -15.39 12.52 -1.67
CA MET A 77 -16.66 13.06 -1.18
C MET A 77 -17.02 14.38 -1.88
N ASP A 78 -16.07 15.27 -2.06
CA ASP A 78 -16.27 16.52 -2.78
C ASP A 78 -16.61 16.28 -4.25
N SER A 79 -15.90 15.35 -4.91
CA SER A 79 -16.17 14.97 -6.30
C SER A 79 -17.56 14.35 -6.46
N ASN A 80 -18.01 13.55 -5.50
CA ASN A 80 -19.34 12.96 -5.51
C ASN A 80 -20.43 14.05 -5.32
N GLY A 81 -20.17 15.03 -4.46
CA GLY A 81 -21.01 16.23 -4.33
C GLY A 81 -21.16 16.97 -5.66
N GLN A 82 -20.06 17.20 -6.38
CA GLN A 82 -20.07 17.85 -7.70
C GLN A 82 -20.82 17.01 -8.75
N MET A 83 -20.75 15.68 -8.70
CA MET A 83 -21.55 14.82 -9.58
C MET A 83 -23.04 14.96 -9.31
N HIS A 84 -23.46 15.08 -8.05
CA HIS A 84 -24.87 15.34 -7.69
C HIS A 84 -25.36 16.71 -8.21
N GLU A 85 -24.52 17.75 -8.04
CA GLU A 85 -24.85 19.08 -8.60
C GLU A 85 -24.94 19.04 -10.14
N MET A 86 -24.05 18.29 -10.80
CA MET A 86 -24.09 18.11 -12.25
C MET A 86 -25.39 17.42 -12.70
N VAL A 87 -25.81 16.36 -12.00
CA VAL A 87 -27.10 15.70 -12.30
C VAL A 87 -28.27 16.65 -12.12
N THR A 88 -28.26 17.47 -11.06
CA THR A 88 -29.30 18.49 -10.83
C THR A 88 -29.34 19.51 -11.96
N SER A 89 -28.18 20.06 -12.36
CA SER A 89 -28.09 21.03 -13.47
C SER A 89 -28.53 20.42 -14.81
N MET A 90 -28.19 19.15 -15.07
CA MET A 90 -28.64 18.43 -16.26
C MET A 90 -30.18 18.24 -16.27
N ASN A 91 -30.80 17.98 -15.10
CA ASN A 91 -32.26 17.94 -15.00
C ASN A 91 -32.90 19.30 -15.33
N GLU A 92 -32.34 20.39 -14.80
CA GLU A 92 -32.81 21.75 -15.10
C GLU A 92 -32.69 22.07 -16.60
N ILE A 93 -31.59 21.69 -17.25
CA ILE A 93 -31.40 21.85 -18.70
C ILE A 93 -32.44 21.00 -19.47
N ASN A 94 -32.71 19.80 -19.00
CA ASN A 94 -33.72 18.91 -19.62
C ASN A 94 -35.12 19.54 -19.54
N GLU A 95 -35.53 20.04 -18.38
CA GLU A 95 -36.82 20.72 -18.19
C GLU A 95 -36.93 21.97 -19.07
N ALA A 96 -35.88 22.81 -19.08
CA ALA A 96 -35.86 24.03 -19.92
C ALA A 96 -35.92 23.66 -21.41
N SER A 97 -35.24 22.60 -21.83
CA SER A 97 -35.28 22.14 -23.24
C SER A 97 -36.66 21.64 -23.62
N GLN A 98 -37.37 20.94 -22.73
CA GLN A 98 -38.75 20.49 -22.97
C GLN A 98 -39.70 21.69 -23.08
N GLU A 99 -39.55 22.72 -22.25
CA GLU A 99 -40.35 23.99 -22.37
C GLU A 99 -40.06 24.70 -23.69
N ILE A 100 -38.81 24.80 -24.11
CA ILE A 100 -38.46 25.33 -25.44
C ILE A 100 -39.12 24.52 -26.53
N GLY A 101 -39.12 23.19 -26.43
CA GLY A 101 -39.84 22.31 -27.37
C GLY A 101 -41.31 22.65 -27.51
N LYS A 102 -42.02 22.93 -26.42
CA LYS A 102 -43.41 23.38 -26.43
C LYS A 102 -43.58 24.71 -27.15
N ILE A 103 -42.69 25.68 -26.88
CA ILE A 103 -42.68 26.99 -27.53
C ILE A 103 -42.50 26.82 -29.04
N ILE A 104 -41.55 26.03 -29.47
CA ILE A 104 -41.30 25.74 -30.89
C ILE A 104 -42.51 25.09 -31.58
N ALA A 105 -43.18 24.14 -30.89
CA ALA A 105 -44.43 23.55 -31.41
C ALA A 105 -45.51 24.62 -31.62
N THR A 106 -45.66 25.57 -30.66
CA THR A 106 -46.61 26.69 -30.79
C THR A 106 -46.24 27.64 -31.94
N ILE A 107 -44.94 27.92 -32.12
CA ILE A 107 -44.45 28.72 -33.26
C ILE A 107 -44.81 28.04 -34.59
N ASN A 108 -44.62 26.71 -34.70
CA ASN A 108 -44.99 25.98 -35.88
C ASN A 108 -46.49 25.99 -36.16
N GLU A 109 -47.33 25.96 -35.13
CA GLU A 109 -48.78 26.10 -35.25
C GLU A 109 -49.18 27.51 -35.73
N ILE A 110 -48.57 28.57 -35.17
CA ILE A 110 -48.77 29.97 -35.56
C ILE A 110 -48.37 30.14 -37.05
N ALA A 111 -47.19 29.56 -37.45
CA ALA A 111 -46.78 29.63 -38.83
C ALA A 111 -47.78 28.96 -39.77
N SER A 112 -48.29 27.79 -39.37
CA SER A 112 -49.31 27.06 -40.16
C SER A 112 -50.62 27.86 -40.29
N GLN A 113 -51.11 28.48 -39.15
CA GLN A 113 -52.29 29.33 -39.17
C GLN A 113 -52.07 30.59 -40.03
N THR A 114 -50.85 31.19 -39.91
CA THR A 114 -50.51 32.37 -40.75
C THR A 114 -50.50 32.03 -42.24
N ASN A 115 -50.02 30.83 -42.59
CA ASN A 115 -50.07 30.33 -43.99
C ASN A 115 -51.49 30.17 -44.46
N LEU A 116 -52.40 29.59 -43.65
CA LEU A 116 -53.80 29.49 -43.98
C LEU A 116 -54.51 30.83 -44.15
N LEU A 117 -54.16 31.80 -43.27
CA LEU A 117 -54.69 33.17 -43.35
C LEU A 117 -54.19 33.89 -44.64
N ALA A 118 -52.93 33.72 -44.97
CA ALA A 118 -52.35 34.29 -46.20
C ALA A 118 -52.98 33.67 -47.45
N LEU A 119 -53.18 32.35 -47.45
CA LEU A 119 -53.88 31.66 -48.54
C LEU A 119 -55.31 32.17 -48.72
N ASN A 120 -56.08 32.36 -47.63
CA ASN A 120 -57.40 32.90 -47.68
C ASN A 120 -57.40 34.37 -48.23
N ALA A 121 -56.41 35.19 -47.80
CA ALA A 121 -56.24 36.52 -48.31
C ALA A 121 -55.90 36.57 -49.80
N SER A 122 -55.06 35.64 -50.29
CA SER A 122 -54.69 35.49 -51.68
C SER A 122 -55.94 35.11 -52.53
N ILE A 123 -56.77 34.22 -52.03
CA ILE A 123 -58.05 33.83 -52.69
C ILE A 123 -59.00 35.05 -52.80
N GLU A 124 -59.16 35.79 -51.72
CA GLU A 124 -60.04 36.98 -51.74
C GLU A 124 -59.48 38.13 -52.59
N ALA A 125 -58.18 38.33 -52.61
CA ALA A 125 -57.51 39.26 -53.52
C ALA A 125 -57.71 38.87 -54.99
N ALA A 126 -57.65 37.60 -55.34
CA ALA A 126 -57.97 37.11 -56.70
C ALA A 126 -59.44 37.34 -57.04
N ARG A 127 -60.36 37.26 -56.08
CA ARG A 127 -61.80 37.51 -56.22
C ARG A 127 -62.10 38.95 -56.52
N ALA A 128 -61.28 39.89 -55.96
CA ALA A 128 -61.41 41.33 -56.22
C ALA A 128 -60.85 41.82 -57.55
N GLY A 129 -60.26 40.95 -58.39
CA GLY A 129 -59.75 41.25 -59.72
C GLY A 129 -58.66 42.30 -59.73
N GLU A 130 -58.74 43.28 -60.61
CA GLU A 130 -57.76 44.35 -60.74
C GLU A 130 -57.49 45.13 -59.46
N ALA A 131 -58.53 45.36 -58.68
CA ALA A 131 -58.44 46.07 -57.38
C ALA A 131 -57.66 45.30 -56.32
N GLY A 132 -57.54 43.98 -56.42
CA GLY A 132 -56.90 43.10 -55.48
C GLY A 132 -55.44 42.78 -55.76
N LYS A 133 -54.84 43.18 -56.88
CA LYS A 133 -53.51 42.80 -57.31
C LYS A 133 -52.38 43.11 -56.31
N GLY A 134 -52.47 44.29 -55.68
CA GLY A 134 -51.49 44.68 -54.63
C GLY A 134 -51.60 43.79 -53.37
N PHE A 135 -52.84 43.44 -52.97
CA PHE A 135 -53.09 42.54 -51.85
C PHE A 135 -52.64 41.08 -52.11
N ALA A 136 -52.79 40.61 -53.35
CA ALA A 136 -52.32 39.26 -53.73
C ALA A 136 -50.82 39.13 -53.56
N VAL A 137 -50.01 40.14 -53.97
CA VAL A 137 -48.56 40.12 -53.79
C VAL A 137 -48.16 40.08 -52.32
N VAL A 138 -48.86 40.84 -51.48
CA VAL A 138 -48.61 40.84 -50.03
C VAL A 138 -48.95 39.48 -49.41
N ALA A 139 -50.10 38.90 -49.81
CA ALA A 139 -50.53 37.55 -49.33
C ALA A 139 -49.54 36.46 -49.73
N ASP A 140 -49.03 36.47 -50.96
CA ASP A 140 -47.99 35.55 -51.40
C ASP A 140 -46.69 35.69 -50.62
N GLN A 141 -46.27 36.94 -50.32
CA GLN A 141 -45.08 37.17 -49.45
C GLN A 141 -45.30 36.69 -48.02
N VAL A 142 -46.50 36.83 -47.47
CA VAL A 142 -46.84 36.29 -46.12
C VAL A 142 -46.84 34.77 -46.12
N THR A 143 -47.31 34.12 -47.20
CA THR A 143 -47.23 32.66 -47.40
C THR A 143 -45.80 32.18 -47.34
N VAL A 144 -44.91 32.81 -48.14
CA VAL A 144 -43.48 32.47 -48.14
C VAL A 144 -42.83 32.63 -46.75
N LEU A 145 -43.13 33.73 -46.03
CA LEU A 145 -42.65 33.94 -44.64
C LEU A 145 -43.18 32.89 -43.67
N ALA A 146 -44.44 32.49 -43.79
CA ALA A 146 -45.03 31.46 -42.97
C ALA A 146 -44.37 30.10 -43.20
N GLU A 147 -44.16 29.73 -44.46
CA GLU A 147 -43.41 28.51 -44.78
C GLU A 147 -41.99 28.54 -44.27
N GLN A 148 -41.25 29.64 -44.42
CA GLN A 148 -39.91 29.80 -43.86
C GLN A 148 -39.91 29.69 -42.32
N SER A 149 -40.91 30.26 -41.66
CA SER A 149 -41.06 30.22 -40.18
C SER A 149 -41.38 28.78 -39.74
N ALA A 150 -42.26 28.04 -40.43
CA ALA A 150 -42.54 26.65 -40.14
C ALA A 150 -41.31 25.72 -40.33
N ASN A 151 -40.52 25.95 -41.41
CA ASN A 151 -39.29 25.21 -41.63
C ASN A 151 -38.25 25.49 -40.53
N ALA A 152 -38.06 26.76 -40.15
CA ALA A 152 -37.15 27.13 -39.06
C ALA A 152 -37.59 26.56 -37.70
N ALA A 153 -38.89 26.54 -37.43
CA ALA A 153 -39.45 25.90 -36.22
C ALA A 153 -39.18 24.39 -36.23
N LYS A 154 -39.40 23.70 -37.36
CA LYS A 154 -39.14 22.26 -37.47
C LYS A 154 -37.67 21.91 -37.29
N GLU A 155 -36.76 22.71 -37.86
CA GLU A 155 -35.30 22.55 -37.71
C GLU A 155 -34.90 22.78 -36.22
N SER A 156 -35.42 23.83 -35.59
CA SER A 156 -35.22 24.11 -34.16
C SER A 156 -35.74 22.99 -33.25
N ALA A 157 -36.89 22.39 -33.56
CA ALA A 157 -37.43 21.26 -32.84
C ALA A 157 -36.48 20.04 -32.91
N GLY A 158 -35.87 19.77 -34.05
CA GLY A 158 -34.86 18.71 -34.22
C GLY A 158 -33.58 18.95 -33.41
N LEU A 159 -33.14 20.21 -33.29
CA LEU A 159 -32.01 20.58 -32.44
C LEU A 159 -32.32 20.40 -30.96
N ILE A 160 -33.52 20.80 -30.52
CA ILE A 160 -33.97 20.62 -29.14
C ILE A 160 -34.07 19.13 -28.77
N GLU A 161 -34.66 18.31 -29.65
CA GLU A 161 -34.73 16.85 -29.42
C GLU A 161 -33.32 16.24 -29.29
N SER A 162 -32.39 16.66 -30.13
CA SER A 162 -30.99 16.23 -30.06
C SER A 162 -30.33 16.67 -28.75
N SER A 163 -30.63 17.89 -28.28
CA SER A 163 -30.12 18.42 -27.01
C SER A 163 -30.65 17.63 -25.81
N VAL A 164 -31.96 17.32 -25.79
CA VAL A 164 -32.59 16.47 -24.74
C VAL A 164 -31.89 15.12 -24.68
N LYS A 165 -31.70 14.44 -25.82
CA LYS A 165 -30.98 13.15 -25.87
C LYS A 165 -29.54 13.24 -25.38
N ALA A 166 -28.86 14.35 -25.67
CA ALA A 166 -27.48 14.56 -25.20
C ALA A 166 -27.44 14.76 -23.68
N VAL A 167 -28.40 15.51 -23.12
CA VAL A 167 -28.54 15.72 -21.67
C VAL A 167 -28.89 14.42 -20.96
N GLU A 168 -29.82 13.62 -21.46
CA GLU A 168 -30.17 12.31 -20.91
C GLU A 168 -28.95 11.37 -20.84
N LYS A 169 -28.16 11.35 -21.91
CA LYS A 169 -26.91 10.62 -21.96
C LYS A 169 -25.90 11.12 -20.94
N GLY A 170 -25.81 12.45 -20.77
CA GLY A 170 -24.95 13.11 -19.76
C GLY A 170 -25.35 12.73 -18.36
N MET A 171 -26.64 12.70 -18.02
CA MET A 171 -27.15 12.25 -16.72
C MET A 171 -26.78 10.81 -16.41
N VAL A 172 -26.93 9.91 -17.39
CA VAL A 172 -26.52 8.50 -17.22
C VAL A 172 -25.03 8.37 -16.92
N ILE A 173 -24.19 9.14 -17.63
CA ILE A 173 -22.73 9.13 -17.40
C ILE A 173 -22.41 9.67 -16.03
N ALA A 174 -22.99 10.81 -15.64
CA ALA A 174 -22.78 11.42 -14.32
C ALA A 174 -23.20 10.49 -13.18
N GLY A 175 -24.37 9.85 -13.30
CA GLY A 175 -24.84 8.88 -12.32
C GLY A 175 -23.91 7.67 -12.19
N LYS A 176 -23.41 7.15 -13.30
CA LYS A 176 -22.42 6.07 -13.30
C LYS A 176 -21.10 6.50 -12.65
N THR A 177 -20.64 7.72 -12.93
CA THR A 177 -19.43 8.27 -12.32
C THR A 177 -19.58 8.45 -10.81
N ALA A 178 -20.74 8.94 -10.34
CA ALA A 178 -21.05 9.03 -8.92
C ALA A 178 -20.97 7.66 -8.22
N SER A 179 -21.57 6.64 -8.83
CA SER A 179 -21.50 5.26 -8.29
C SER A 179 -20.08 4.71 -8.26
N GLN A 180 -19.25 5.02 -9.26
CA GLN A 180 -17.84 4.63 -9.27
C GLN A 180 -17.04 5.35 -8.18
N LEU A 181 -17.34 6.62 -7.91
CA LEU A 181 -16.72 7.36 -6.81
C LEU A 181 -17.08 6.76 -5.43
N GLU A 182 -18.32 6.31 -5.24
CA GLU A 182 -18.71 5.58 -4.02
C GLU A 182 -17.93 4.27 -3.84
N GLU A 183 -17.71 3.53 -4.92
CA GLU A 183 -16.88 2.31 -4.89
C GLU A 183 -15.43 2.63 -4.51
N VAL A 184 -14.85 3.71 -5.09
CA VAL A 184 -13.49 4.16 -4.75
C VAL A 184 -13.41 4.61 -3.29
N ALA A 185 -14.44 5.29 -2.76
CA ALA A 185 -14.52 5.63 -1.33
C ALA A 185 -14.53 4.39 -0.43
N GLY A 186 -15.29 3.36 -0.82
CA GLY A 186 -15.31 2.07 -0.12
C GLY A 186 -13.93 1.39 -0.11
N ASN A 187 -13.26 1.37 -1.25
CA ASN A 187 -11.91 0.81 -1.38
C ASN A 187 -10.88 1.60 -0.55
N SER A 188 -10.98 2.94 -0.52
CA SER A 188 -10.12 3.78 0.31
C SER A 188 -10.24 3.44 1.80
N LYS A 189 -11.47 3.21 2.29
CA LYS A 189 -11.69 2.76 3.66
C LYS A 189 -11.03 1.41 3.94
N THR A 190 -11.15 0.46 3.02
CA THR A 190 -10.50 -0.85 3.15
C THR A 190 -8.97 -0.71 3.23
N ILE A 191 -8.38 0.17 2.42
CA ILE A 191 -6.93 0.45 2.47
C ILE A 191 -6.54 1.05 3.83
N THR A 192 -7.34 1.97 4.39
CA THR A 192 -7.09 2.50 5.73
C THR A 192 -7.08 1.40 6.79
N ASP A 193 -8.03 0.48 6.74
CA ASP A 193 -8.10 -0.65 7.69
C ASP A 193 -6.89 -1.58 7.53
N GLU A 194 -6.45 -1.87 6.31
CA GLU A 194 -5.25 -2.66 6.03
C GLU A 194 -3.97 -1.99 6.53
N VAL A 195 -3.84 -0.67 6.33
CA VAL A 195 -2.69 0.11 6.81
C VAL A 195 -2.63 0.15 8.34
N ASN A 196 -3.77 0.25 9.00
CA ASN A 196 -3.84 0.14 10.46
C ASN A 196 -3.39 -1.24 10.96
N GLY A 197 -3.76 -2.32 10.26
CA GLY A 197 -3.26 -3.67 10.54
C GLY A 197 -1.75 -3.82 10.33
N ILE A 198 -1.20 -3.15 9.32
CA ILE A 198 0.26 -3.07 9.12
C ILE A 198 0.93 -2.37 10.31
N ALA A 199 0.39 -1.23 10.77
CA ALA A 199 0.94 -0.49 11.90
C ALA A 199 0.98 -1.35 13.18
N GLU A 200 -0.08 -2.10 13.50
CA GLU A 200 -0.13 -3.04 14.62
C GLU A 200 0.92 -4.17 14.47
N THR A 201 1.10 -4.67 13.26
CA THR A 201 2.11 -5.69 12.97
C THR A 201 3.53 -5.15 13.20
N LEU A 202 3.81 -3.90 12.80
CA LEU A 202 5.10 -3.25 12.99
C LEU A 202 5.41 -2.99 14.46
N GLU A 203 4.41 -2.68 15.28
CA GLU A 203 4.56 -2.58 16.73
C GLU A 203 4.96 -3.94 17.33
N THR A 204 4.29 -5.00 16.91
CA THR A 204 4.62 -6.38 17.33
C THR A 204 6.04 -6.77 16.90
N GLN A 205 6.47 -6.40 15.68
CA GLN A 205 7.84 -6.63 15.20
C GLN A 205 8.87 -5.85 16.01
N THR A 206 8.57 -4.61 16.39
CA THR A 206 9.43 -3.81 17.27
C THR A 206 9.68 -4.51 18.59
N ASP A 207 8.64 -5.07 19.20
CA ASP A 207 8.78 -5.79 20.48
C ASP A 207 9.52 -7.12 20.31
N ALA A 208 9.32 -7.82 19.20
CA ALA A 208 10.09 -9.02 18.88
C ALA A 208 11.60 -8.71 18.71
N ILE A 209 11.93 -7.62 18.04
CA ILE A 209 13.34 -7.16 17.87
C ILE A 209 13.96 -6.87 19.24
N LYS A 210 13.26 -6.21 20.17
CA LYS A 210 13.75 -5.98 21.52
C LYS A 210 14.03 -7.30 22.26
N GLN A 211 13.15 -8.29 22.13
CA GLN A 211 13.34 -9.61 22.75
C GLN A 211 14.55 -10.34 22.14
N ILE A 212 14.72 -10.27 20.81
CA ILE A 212 15.88 -10.86 20.15
C ILE A 212 17.17 -10.18 20.61
N ASN A 213 17.17 -8.84 20.72
CA ASN A 213 18.34 -8.08 21.19
C ASN A 213 18.75 -8.52 22.61
N ASN A 214 17.78 -8.67 23.52
CA ASN A 214 18.07 -9.20 24.87
C ASN A 214 18.63 -10.64 24.80
N GLY A 215 18.17 -11.48 23.88
CA GLY A 215 18.73 -12.81 23.66
C GLY A 215 20.17 -12.78 23.14
N VAL A 216 20.45 -11.85 22.25
CA VAL A 216 21.82 -11.65 21.72
C VAL A 216 22.80 -11.17 22.81
N GLU A 217 22.35 -10.29 23.70
CA GLU A 217 23.14 -9.89 24.89
C GLU A 217 23.47 -11.09 25.77
N GLN A 218 22.50 -11.96 26.06
CA GLN A 218 22.72 -13.19 26.82
C GLN A 218 23.70 -14.14 26.12
N ILE A 219 23.63 -14.27 24.80
CA ILE A 219 24.58 -15.08 24.03
C ILE A 219 25.99 -14.50 24.17
N ASN A 220 26.14 -13.17 24.11
CA ASN A 220 27.43 -12.50 24.30
C ASN A 220 28.04 -12.81 25.68
N ASP A 221 27.22 -12.77 26.74
CA ASP A 221 27.67 -13.13 28.10
C ASP A 221 28.15 -14.59 28.16
N VAL A 222 27.45 -15.51 27.51
CA VAL A 222 27.85 -16.93 27.42
C VAL A 222 29.17 -17.07 26.66
N VAL A 223 29.35 -16.36 25.57
CA VAL A 223 30.58 -16.36 24.76
C VAL A 223 31.77 -15.89 25.61
N GLN A 224 31.61 -14.80 26.35
CA GLN A 224 32.65 -14.31 27.25
C GLN A 224 32.98 -15.31 28.35
N THR A 225 31.95 -15.92 28.95
CA THR A 225 32.10 -16.97 29.96
C THR A 225 32.85 -18.19 29.40
N ASN A 226 32.53 -18.63 28.19
CA ASN A 226 33.21 -19.74 27.52
C ASN A 226 34.66 -19.42 27.27
N SER A 227 34.99 -18.20 26.83
CA SER A 227 36.36 -17.76 26.62
C SER A 227 37.16 -17.78 27.93
N ALA A 228 36.60 -17.20 29.02
CA ALA A 228 37.26 -17.18 30.33
C ALA A 228 37.45 -18.61 30.90
N SER A 229 36.39 -19.45 30.84
CA SER A 229 36.45 -20.83 31.33
C SER A 229 37.46 -21.68 30.52
N SER A 230 37.57 -21.44 29.22
CA SER A 230 38.57 -22.11 28.38
C SER A 230 39.99 -21.77 28.80
N GLN A 231 40.27 -20.51 29.11
CA GLN A 231 41.59 -20.08 29.59
C GLN A 231 41.91 -20.71 30.95
N GLU A 232 40.97 -20.72 31.89
CA GLU A 232 41.12 -21.35 33.19
C GLU A 232 41.34 -22.86 33.08
N CYS A 233 40.58 -23.56 32.26
CA CYS A 233 40.76 -25.01 32.00
C CYS A 233 42.11 -25.31 31.39
N ALA A 234 42.57 -24.52 30.41
CA ALA A 234 43.88 -24.67 29.82
C ALA A 234 45.01 -24.50 30.87
N ALA A 235 44.91 -23.46 31.74
CA ALA A 235 45.88 -23.26 32.79
C ALA A 235 45.89 -24.35 33.84
N ALA A 236 44.72 -24.83 34.28
CA ALA A 236 44.60 -25.94 35.22
C ALA A 236 45.12 -27.27 34.63
N SER A 237 44.93 -27.48 33.33
CA SER A 237 45.45 -28.62 32.62
C SER A 237 46.96 -28.61 32.53
N GLN A 238 47.55 -27.45 32.31
CA GLN A 238 48.99 -27.26 32.29
C GLN A 238 49.63 -27.58 33.68
N GLU A 239 48.97 -27.10 34.73
CA GLU A 239 49.41 -27.42 36.12
C GLU A 239 49.31 -28.93 36.40
N MET A 240 48.18 -29.57 36.03
CA MET A 240 48.00 -31.01 36.19
C MET A 240 49.07 -31.85 35.47
N SER A 241 49.41 -31.42 34.23
CA SER A 241 50.47 -32.09 33.46
C SER A 241 51.82 -31.95 34.15
N SER A 242 52.15 -30.72 34.65
CA SER A 242 53.38 -30.47 35.38
C SER A 242 53.47 -31.27 36.67
N GLU A 243 52.39 -31.39 37.46
CA GLU A 243 52.34 -32.21 38.67
C GLU A 243 52.47 -33.70 38.37
N ALA A 244 51.88 -34.20 37.31
CA ALA A 244 52.02 -35.57 36.88
C ALA A 244 53.45 -35.90 36.43
N GLU A 245 54.12 -34.97 35.76
CA GLU A 245 55.56 -35.09 35.42
C GLU A 245 56.41 -35.12 36.69
N SER A 246 56.18 -34.20 37.63
CA SER A 246 56.88 -34.16 38.89
C SER A 246 56.72 -35.46 39.68
N LEU A 247 55.52 -36.02 39.67
CA LEU A 247 55.21 -37.31 40.30
C LEU A 247 56.01 -38.42 39.65
N ASN A 248 56.08 -38.47 38.34
CA ASN A 248 56.88 -39.43 37.59
C ASN A 248 58.37 -39.36 37.89
N GLU A 249 58.89 -38.14 38.07
CA GLU A 249 60.29 -37.90 38.42
C GLU A 249 60.60 -38.44 39.85
N LEU A 250 59.74 -38.11 40.83
CA LEU A 250 59.89 -38.63 42.20
C LEU A 250 59.85 -40.17 42.23
N ILE A 251 58.96 -40.79 41.47
CA ILE A 251 58.88 -42.26 41.35
C ILE A 251 60.15 -42.83 40.74
N SER A 252 60.71 -42.20 39.74
CA SER A 252 61.96 -42.60 39.12
C SER A 252 63.12 -42.63 40.12
N HIS A 253 63.23 -41.61 40.99
CA HIS A 253 64.21 -41.50 42.04
C HIS A 253 64.06 -42.59 43.10
N LEU A 254 62.85 -42.90 43.51
CA LEU A 254 62.56 -44.01 44.47
C LEU A 254 63.02 -45.37 43.91
N ARG A 255 62.87 -45.60 42.61
CA ARG A 255 63.21 -46.85 41.96
C ARG A 255 64.71 -47.04 41.79
N VAL A 256 65.47 -45.95 41.68
CA VAL A 256 66.95 -46.00 41.63
C VAL A 256 67.55 -46.22 43.01
N ALA A 257 66.89 -45.78 44.10
CA ALA A 257 67.36 -45.95 45.44
C ALA A 257 67.11 -47.39 46.01
N GLU A 258 66.30 -48.23 45.34
CA GLU A 258 66.06 -49.66 45.70
C GLU A 258 67.02 -50.63 44.96
N GLN A 259 67.87 -50.20 44.06
CA GLN A 259 68.91 -50.96 43.40
C GLN A 259 70.26 -50.83 44.11
#